data_620e4d678f13a284cacf466da34810df
#
_entry.id   620e4d678f13a284cacf466da34810df
#
_cell.length_a   1.000
_cell.length_b   1.000
_cell.length_c   1.000
_cell.angle_alpha   90.00
_cell.angle_beta   90.00
_cell.angle_gamma   90.00
#
_symmetry.space_group_name_H-M   'P 1'
#
loop_
_entity.id
_entity.type
_entity.pdbx_description
1 polymer ?
#
loop_
_entity_poly.entity_id
_entity_poly.type
_entity_poly.pdbx_seq_one_letter_code
_entity_poly.pdbx_strand_id
1 'polypeptide(L)'
;MTEEQEHQLLLPLVEEENICLPLPINVVSRYWNIELPMAEAIESAKKYSDFNGSIITEGIELAERHGLSCKIVHSSLDELKKIIDSGIPPIVILPGIPEITQHASVITGYNEEEKTILHYIQKGNQEGEQQEGAIPQDIFDREWSEEGRLLIIISPSENLSNITLENYSQDKSNRLCFNSEKLNILKNYSEALSSLLESIELDSNNSTALHLYGTMLNQQNSPECVSFYEKSLKINARSYLTFNGLGNFYLKTNEFQKAENSYSQAIEINPKRSAKIYKNRAYLREKLNKNSDAKDDLKSYLKYFPKAPDRGLIEQAIREI
;
A
#
# COMPACT_ATOMS: atom_id res chain seq x y z
N MET A 1 7.17 40.65 8.83
CA MET A 1 6.83 39.70 7.79
C MET A 1 7.83 38.56 7.97
N THR A 2 7.41 37.50 8.63
CA THR A 2 8.16 36.23 8.70
C THR A 2 8.11 35.63 7.29
N GLU A 3 9.27 35.36 6.70
CA GLU A 3 9.35 34.56 5.47
C GLU A 3 8.68 33.23 5.79
N GLU A 4 7.55 32.96 5.18
CA GLU A 4 6.94 31.62 5.15
C GLU A 4 7.99 30.72 4.50
N GLN A 5 8.60 29.83 5.26
CA GLN A 5 9.44 28.78 4.72
C GLN A 5 8.49 27.79 4.02
N GLU A 6 8.28 28.00 2.73
CA GLU A 6 7.59 27.03 1.89
C GLU A 6 8.50 25.80 1.67
N HIS A 7 8.19 24.73 2.37
CA HIS A 7 8.78 23.41 2.14
C HIS A 7 8.05 22.71 0.99
N GLN A 8 8.16 23.27 -0.22
CA GLN A 8 7.41 22.84 -1.38
C GLN A 8 8.27 22.60 -2.60
N LEU A 9 8.12 21.42 -3.23
CA LEU A 9 8.75 21.06 -4.48
C LEU A 9 7.79 21.31 -5.65
N LEU A 10 8.25 22.04 -6.66
CA LEU A 10 7.47 22.28 -7.87
C LEU A 10 7.64 21.12 -8.85
N LEU A 11 6.59 20.34 -9.02
CA LEU A 11 6.57 19.20 -9.92
C LEU A 11 5.97 19.56 -11.28
N PRO A 12 6.45 18.92 -12.36
CA PRO A 12 5.90 19.13 -13.70
C PRO A 12 4.47 18.61 -13.81
N LEU A 13 3.66 19.31 -14.60
CA LEU A 13 2.29 18.89 -14.90
C LEU A 13 2.28 17.70 -15.87
N VAL A 14 1.50 16.68 -15.54
CA VAL A 14 1.28 15.50 -16.40
C VAL A 14 -0.22 15.37 -16.65
N GLU A 15 -0.62 15.33 -17.92
CA GLU A 15 -2.04 15.36 -18.35
C GLU A 15 -2.66 13.97 -18.51
N GLU A 16 -1.87 12.89 -18.40
CA GLU A 16 -2.35 11.53 -18.59
C GLU A 16 -3.21 11.04 -17.42
N GLU A 17 -4.04 10.02 -17.70
CA GLU A 17 -4.88 9.38 -16.70
C GLU A 17 -4.07 8.83 -15.51
N ASN A 18 -4.66 8.90 -14.32
CA ASN A 18 -4.04 8.38 -13.11
C ASN A 18 -3.90 6.85 -13.18
N ILE A 19 -2.67 6.40 -13.44
CA ILE A 19 -2.30 4.99 -13.51
C ILE A 19 -1.37 4.71 -12.32
N CYS A 20 -1.93 4.65 -11.11
CA CYS A 20 -1.22 4.26 -9.88
C CYS A 20 0.29 4.64 -9.89
N LEU A 21 1.19 3.64 -9.78
CA LEU A 21 2.64 3.88 -9.69
C LEU A 21 3.31 4.46 -10.95
N PRO A 22 2.90 4.15 -12.19
CA PRO A 22 3.50 4.73 -13.40
C PRO A 22 3.47 6.26 -13.44
N LEU A 23 2.38 6.88 -13.03
CA LEU A 23 2.26 8.33 -13.00
C LEU A 23 3.26 8.98 -12.02
N PRO A 24 3.32 8.59 -10.73
CA PRO A 24 4.35 9.05 -9.81
C PRO A 24 5.78 8.93 -10.34
N ILE A 25 6.13 7.81 -10.95
CA ILE A 25 7.47 7.59 -11.51
C ILE A 25 7.75 8.56 -12.66
N ASN A 26 6.80 8.75 -13.58
CA ASN A 26 6.94 9.69 -14.69
C ASN A 26 7.06 11.14 -14.21
N VAL A 27 6.23 11.55 -13.24
CA VAL A 27 6.29 12.89 -12.64
C VAL A 27 7.67 13.15 -12.02
N VAL A 28 8.17 12.20 -11.23
CA VAL A 28 9.48 12.34 -10.58
C VAL A 28 10.62 12.31 -11.58
N SER A 29 10.56 11.48 -12.64
CA SER A 29 11.60 11.46 -13.68
C SER A 29 11.68 12.79 -14.41
N ARG A 30 10.55 13.40 -14.75
CA ARG A 30 10.50 14.73 -15.38
C ARG A 30 11.00 15.84 -14.44
N TYR A 31 10.76 15.73 -13.14
CA TYR A 31 11.33 16.67 -12.15
C TYR A 31 12.87 16.69 -12.23
N TRP A 32 13.49 15.54 -12.48
CA TRP A 32 14.93 15.41 -12.69
C TRP A 32 15.39 15.70 -14.13
N ASN A 33 14.50 16.18 -15.00
CA ASN A 33 14.76 16.36 -16.44
C ASN A 33 15.20 15.06 -17.16
N ILE A 34 14.72 13.92 -16.69
CA ILE A 34 14.94 12.61 -17.29
C ILE A 34 13.67 12.20 -18.02
N GLU A 35 13.76 11.99 -19.33
CA GLU A 35 12.63 11.56 -20.13
C GLU A 35 12.37 10.07 -19.92
N LEU A 36 11.21 9.78 -19.33
CA LEU A 36 10.68 8.42 -19.20
C LEU A 36 9.32 8.39 -19.91
N PRO A 37 9.22 7.73 -21.08
CA PRO A 37 7.98 7.73 -21.85
C PRO A 37 6.81 7.14 -21.05
N MET A 38 5.69 7.85 -20.96
CA MET A 38 4.51 7.37 -20.26
C MET A 38 3.99 6.06 -20.85
N ALA A 39 4.15 5.86 -22.16
CA ALA A 39 3.77 4.62 -22.83
C ALA A 39 4.50 3.39 -22.25
N GLU A 40 5.81 3.49 -21.97
CA GLU A 40 6.58 2.42 -21.31
C GLU A 40 6.12 2.20 -19.87
N ALA A 41 5.81 3.27 -19.15
CA ALA A 41 5.29 3.18 -17.80
C ALA A 41 3.92 2.46 -17.76
N ILE A 42 3.03 2.77 -18.70
CA ILE A 42 1.72 2.10 -18.85
C ILE A 42 1.89 0.63 -19.24
N GLU A 43 2.80 0.33 -20.17
CA GLU A 43 3.08 -1.04 -20.60
C GLU A 43 3.60 -1.88 -19.42
N SER A 44 4.55 -1.33 -18.65
CA SER A 44 5.08 -1.97 -17.45
C SER A 44 3.98 -2.27 -16.42
N ALA A 45 3.05 -1.33 -16.21
CA ALA A 45 1.92 -1.53 -15.30
C ALA A 45 0.92 -2.59 -15.77
N LYS A 46 0.71 -2.69 -17.09
CA LYS A 46 -0.24 -3.64 -17.70
C LYS A 46 0.37 -5.01 -18.04
N LYS A 47 1.64 -5.21 -17.77
CA LYS A 47 2.39 -6.43 -18.12
C LYS A 47 1.75 -7.72 -17.57
N TYR A 48 1.07 -7.63 -16.45
CA TYR A 48 0.40 -8.75 -15.80
C TYR A 48 -1.11 -8.52 -15.79
N SER A 49 -1.79 -8.95 -16.86
CA SER A 49 -3.22 -8.70 -17.10
C SER A 49 -4.16 -9.22 -16.01
N ASP A 50 -3.74 -10.28 -15.30
CA ASP A 50 -4.52 -10.90 -14.23
C ASP A 50 -4.36 -10.18 -12.88
N PHE A 51 -3.46 -9.20 -12.81
CA PHE A 51 -3.20 -8.40 -11.64
C PHE A 51 -3.79 -6.99 -11.81
N ASN A 52 -4.70 -6.63 -10.92
CA ASN A 52 -5.30 -5.30 -10.95
C ASN A 52 -4.43 -4.32 -10.16
N GLY A 53 -3.41 -3.77 -10.79
CA GLY A 53 -2.46 -2.83 -10.18
C GLY A 53 -1.09 -2.86 -10.85
N SER A 54 -0.17 -2.09 -10.30
CA SER A 54 1.23 -2.02 -10.75
C SER A 54 2.13 -2.71 -9.71
N ILE A 55 3.06 -3.52 -10.18
CA ILE A 55 4.06 -4.14 -9.31
C ILE A 55 5.17 -3.12 -9.05
N ILE A 56 5.53 -2.90 -7.79
CA ILE A 56 6.53 -1.90 -7.38
C ILE A 56 7.87 -2.14 -8.07
N THR A 57 8.34 -3.40 -8.12
CA THR A 57 9.62 -3.74 -8.77
C THR A 57 9.65 -3.41 -10.26
N GLU A 58 8.56 -3.61 -10.99
CA GLU A 58 8.51 -3.25 -12.42
C GLU A 58 8.67 -1.74 -12.64
N GLY A 59 8.04 -0.92 -11.79
CA GLY A 59 8.19 0.53 -11.85
C GLY A 59 9.60 0.99 -11.50
N ILE A 60 10.24 0.36 -10.52
CA ILE A 60 11.62 0.66 -10.13
C ILE A 60 12.60 0.23 -11.21
N GLU A 61 12.49 -0.98 -11.75
CA GLU A 61 13.30 -1.47 -12.87
C GLU A 61 13.17 -0.54 -14.09
N LEU A 62 11.98 0.02 -14.33
CA LEU A 62 11.77 1.00 -15.39
C LEU A 62 12.54 2.29 -15.13
N ALA A 63 12.44 2.88 -13.94
CA ALA A 63 13.15 4.10 -13.58
C ALA A 63 14.68 3.91 -13.68
N GLU A 64 15.19 2.77 -13.20
CA GLU A 64 16.61 2.44 -13.24
C GLU A 64 17.14 2.25 -14.68
N ARG A 65 16.35 1.69 -15.59
CA ARG A 65 16.71 1.61 -17.02
C ARG A 65 16.85 2.98 -17.67
N HIS A 66 16.16 4.00 -17.16
CA HIS A 66 16.26 5.38 -17.61
C HIS A 66 17.31 6.20 -16.84
N GLY A 67 18.21 5.54 -16.09
CA GLY A 67 19.38 6.19 -15.44
C GLY A 67 19.07 6.81 -14.08
N LEU A 68 17.91 6.54 -13.51
CA LEU A 68 17.60 6.93 -12.13
C LEU A 68 18.08 5.85 -11.15
N SER A 69 18.35 6.25 -9.92
CA SER A 69 18.61 5.35 -8.81
C SER A 69 17.41 5.33 -7.88
N CYS A 70 17.06 4.15 -7.38
CA CYS A 70 15.88 3.95 -6.55
C CYS A 70 16.23 3.38 -5.19
N LYS A 71 15.46 3.78 -4.16
CA LYS A 71 15.48 3.19 -2.82
C LYS A 71 14.05 2.93 -2.36
N ILE A 72 13.85 1.79 -1.71
CA ILE A 72 12.58 1.42 -1.08
C ILE A 72 12.85 1.20 0.41
N VAL A 73 12.27 2.04 1.25
CA VAL A 73 12.51 1.99 2.69
C VAL A 73 11.20 2.17 3.47
N HIS A 74 11.17 1.70 4.71
CA HIS A 74 10.17 2.12 5.68
C HIS A 74 10.71 3.35 6.39
N SER A 75 9.88 4.36 6.61
CA SER A 75 10.33 5.69 7.04
C SER A 75 9.47 6.24 8.17
N SER A 76 9.74 7.46 8.57
CA SER A 76 8.96 8.25 9.52
C SER A 76 8.56 9.58 8.90
N LEU A 77 7.63 10.28 9.54
CA LEU A 77 7.22 11.61 9.10
C LEU A 77 8.38 12.60 9.12
N ASP A 78 9.25 12.52 10.12
CA ASP A 78 10.42 13.39 10.23
C ASP A 78 11.46 13.11 9.14
N GLU A 79 11.67 11.85 8.78
CA GLU A 79 12.55 11.49 7.66
C GLU A 79 11.95 11.90 6.32
N LEU A 80 10.63 11.74 6.13
CA LEU A 80 9.92 12.21 4.95
C LEU A 80 10.17 13.71 4.73
N LYS A 81 10.01 14.53 5.78
CA LYS A 81 10.24 15.98 5.71
C LYS A 81 11.71 16.30 5.34
N LYS A 82 12.68 15.62 5.95
CA LYS A 82 14.11 15.80 5.62
C LYS A 82 14.42 15.46 4.16
N ILE A 83 13.75 14.45 3.58
CA ILE A 83 13.91 14.09 2.18
C ILE A 83 13.35 15.21 1.28
N ILE A 84 12.19 15.75 1.62
CA ILE A 84 11.60 16.91 0.92
C ILE A 84 12.53 18.12 1.00
N ASP A 85 13.05 18.44 2.19
CA ASP A 85 13.97 19.56 2.41
C ASP A 85 15.29 19.40 1.64
N SER A 86 15.68 18.17 1.31
CA SER A 86 16.82 17.89 0.45
C SER A 86 16.53 18.04 -1.06
N GLY A 87 15.32 18.46 -1.42
CA GLY A 87 14.91 18.67 -2.81
C GLY A 87 14.53 17.40 -3.55
N ILE A 88 14.16 16.33 -2.85
CA ILE A 88 13.81 15.04 -3.47
C ILE A 88 12.32 14.77 -3.26
N PRO A 89 11.52 14.65 -4.34
CA PRO A 89 10.11 14.30 -4.23
C PRO A 89 9.93 12.80 -3.94
N PRO A 90 9.51 12.42 -2.73
CA PRO A 90 9.32 11.01 -2.38
C PRO A 90 7.96 10.51 -2.88
N ILE A 91 7.91 9.21 -3.21
CA ILE A 91 6.66 8.50 -3.49
C ILE A 91 6.29 7.69 -2.26
N VAL A 92 5.08 7.86 -1.75
CA VAL A 92 4.53 7.09 -0.64
C VAL A 92 3.45 6.13 -1.12
N ILE A 93 3.31 5.00 -0.42
CA ILE A 93 2.22 4.08 -0.65
C ILE A 93 1.17 4.30 0.45
N LEU A 94 0.00 4.73 0.03
CA LEU A 94 -1.15 5.01 0.89
C LEU A 94 -2.24 3.95 0.72
N PRO A 95 -3.15 3.82 1.68
CA PRO A 95 -4.37 3.05 1.50
C PRO A 95 -5.13 3.52 0.26
N GLY A 96 -5.53 2.58 -0.58
CA GLY A 96 -6.36 2.88 -1.74
C GLY A 96 -7.81 3.25 -1.38
N ILE A 97 -8.54 3.69 -2.37
CA ILE A 97 -9.99 3.85 -2.33
C ILE A 97 -10.68 2.49 -2.51
N PRO A 98 -12.01 2.36 -2.30
CA PRO A 98 -12.72 1.13 -2.61
C PRO A 98 -12.38 0.61 -4.01
N GLU A 99 -12.10 -0.67 -4.14
CA GLU A 99 -11.65 -1.38 -5.36
C GLU A 99 -10.15 -1.23 -5.70
N ILE A 100 -9.43 -0.26 -5.12
CA ILE A 100 -7.97 -0.10 -5.27
C ILE A 100 -7.31 -0.41 -3.93
N THR A 101 -6.46 -1.44 -3.89
CA THR A 101 -5.86 -1.90 -2.63
C THR A 101 -4.87 -0.89 -2.05
N GLN A 102 -4.05 -0.28 -2.89
CA GLN A 102 -3.02 0.69 -2.52
C GLN A 102 -2.95 1.78 -3.57
N HIS A 103 -2.48 2.96 -3.17
CA HIS A 103 -2.29 4.10 -4.04
C HIS A 103 -0.90 4.70 -3.84
N ALA A 104 -0.17 4.90 -4.93
CA ALA A 104 1.10 5.60 -4.92
C ALA A 104 0.87 7.11 -5.11
N SER A 105 1.44 7.92 -4.24
CA SER A 105 1.34 9.38 -4.31
C SER A 105 2.71 10.03 -4.18
N VAL A 106 2.98 11.07 -4.99
CA VAL A 106 4.18 11.89 -4.84
C VAL A 106 3.91 12.95 -3.80
N ILE A 107 4.79 13.08 -2.83
CA ILE A 107 4.71 14.14 -1.83
C ILE A 107 5.50 15.35 -2.36
N THR A 108 4.83 16.49 -2.40
CA THR A 108 5.37 17.73 -2.94
C THR A 108 5.89 18.66 -1.86
N GLY A 109 5.41 18.50 -0.62
CA GLY A 109 5.82 19.39 0.45
C GLY A 109 5.07 19.15 1.76
N TYR A 110 5.22 20.10 2.67
CA TYR A 110 4.48 20.13 3.93
C TYR A 110 4.36 21.58 4.45
N ASN A 111 3.34 21.83 5.25
CA ASN A 111 3.14 23.09 5.94
C ASN A 111 3.08 22.83 7.45
N GLU A 112 4.04 23.42 8.20
CA GLU A 112 4.14 23.23 9.66
C GLU A 112 3.09 24.01 10.44
N GLU A 113 2.64 25.15 9.94
CA GLU A 113 1.62 25.97 10.61
C GLU A 113 0.24 25.33 10.50
N GLU A 114 -0.11 24.88 9.29
CA GLU A 114 -1.37 24.19 9.01
C GLU A 114 -1.34 22.71 9.40
N LYS A 115 -0.16 22.16 9.70
CA LYS A 115 0.08 20.72 9.94
C LYS A 115 -0.49 19.86 8.83
N THR A 116 -0.12 20.19 7.59
CA THR A 116 -0.55 19.46 6.40
C THR A 116 0.65 18.87 5.65
N ILE A 117 0.40 17.77 4.94
CA ILE A 117 1.29 17.17 3.94
C ILE A 117 0.70 17.47 2.57
N LEU A 118 1.52 18.03 1.69
CA LEU A 118 1.15 18.38 0.33
C LEU A 118 1.49 17.22 -0.59
N HIS A 119 0.56 16.87 -1.46
CA HIS A 119 0.77 15.77 -2.40
C HIS A 119 0.28 16.14 -3.81
N TYR A 120 0.90 15.51 -4.80
CA TYR A 120 0.55 15.70 -6.20
C TYR A 120 -0.84 15.13 -6.47
N ILE A 121 -1.71 15.99 -7.03
CA ILE A 121 -3.00 15.60 -7.56
C ILE A 121 -2.98 15.79 -9.07
N GLN A 122 -3.41 14.79 -9.81
CA GLN A 122 -3.61 14.95 -11.24
C GLN A 122 -4.73 15.95 -11.53
N LYS A 123 -4.53 16.79 -12.56
CA LYS A 123 -5.42 17.85 -12.97
C LYS A 123 -6.89 17.40 -13.10
N GLY A 124 -7.78 18.02 -12.36
CA GLY A 124 -9.21 18.07 -12.70
C GLY A 124 -9.42 18.87 -13.99
N ASN A 125 -10.53 18.67 -14.69
CA ASN A 125 -10.83 19.23 -16.01
C ASN A 125 -10.98 20.77 -16.09
N GLN A 126 -10.37 21.55 -15.16
CA GLN A 126 -10.42 23.01 -15.15
C GLN A 126 -9.02 23.63 -15.27
N GLU A 127 -8.85 24.49 -16.28
CA GLU A 127 -7.62 25.26 -16.48
C GLU A 127 -7.37 26.19 -15.29
N GLY A 128 -6.19 26.10 -14.68
CA GLY A 128 -5.68 27.02 -13.66
C GLY A 128 -5.72 26.55 -12.21
N GLU A 129 -6.17 25.32 -11.91
CA GLU A 129 -6.10 24.79 -10.55
C GLU A 129 -4.73 24.15 -10.25
N GLN A 130 -4.23 24.41 -9.03
CA GLN A 130 -3.01 23.81 -8.52
C GLN A 130 -3.16 22.28 -8.47
N GLN A 131 -2.14 21.56 -8.92
CA GLN A 131 -2.13 20.10 -8.93
C GLN A 131 -1.65 19.53 -7.58
N GLU A 132 -2.07 20.14 -6.49
CA GLU A 132 -1.69 19.74 -5.15
C GLU A 132 -2.91 19.62 -4.25
N GLY A 133 -2.90 18.56 -3.46
CA GLY A 133 -3.83 18.36 -2.36
C GLY A 133 -3.11 18.49 -1.03
N ALA A 134 -3.81 18.94 -0.02
CA ALA A 134 -3.34 19.01 1.35
C ALA A 134 -4.07 17.97 2.20
N ILE A 135 -3.29 17.11 2.88
CA ILE A 135 -3.82 16.11 3.82
C ILE A 135 -3.36 16.50 5.22
N PRO A 136 -4.26 16.59 6.23
CA PRO A 136 -3.85 16.79 7.61
C PRO A 136 -2.81 15.75 8.03
N GLN A 137 -1.73 16.20 8.66
CA GLN A 137 -0.54 15.40 8.96
C GLN A 137 -0.84 14.15 9.80
N ASP A 138 -1.76 14.25 10.76
CA ASP A 138 -2.19 13.15 11.61
C ASP A 138 -2.98 12.09 10.84
N ILE A 139 -3.81 12.52 9.88
CA ILE A 139 -4.55 11.63 8.97
C ILE A 139 -3.57 10.95 8.03
N PHE A 140 -2.65 11.71 7.42
CA PHE A 140 -1.63 11.18 6.52
C PHE A 140 -0.77 10.11 7.23
N ASP A 141 -0.19 10.41 8.39
CA ASP A 141 0.68 9.48 9.11
C ASP A 141 -0.08 8.22 9.55
N ARG A 142 -1.33 8.39 10.01
CA ARG A 142 -2.20 7.27 10.36
C ARG A 142 -2.46 6.34 9.18
N GLU A 143 -2.81 6.90 8.02
CA GLU A 143 -3.10 6.11 6.82
C GLU A 143 -1.82 5.50 6.23
N TRP A 144 -0.75 6.27 6.16
CA TRP A 144 0.55 5.78 5.68
C TRP A 144 1.10 4.65 6.56
N SER A 145 0.83 4.67 7.86
CA SER A 145 1.23 3.59 8.78
C SER A 145 0.57 2.25 8.49
N GLU A 146 -0.61 2.22 7.84
CA GLU A 146 -1.27 0.96 7.44
C GLU A 146 -0.42 0.18 6.43
N GLU A 147 0.31 0.88 5.58
CA GLU A 147 1.24 0.34 4.58
C GLU A 147 2.70 0.27 5.11
N GLY A 148 2.88 0.30 6.43
CA GLY A 148 4.20 0.24 7.07
C GLY A 148 5.06 1.48 6.83
N ARG A 149 4.48 2.61 6.46
CA ARG A 149 5.17 3.84 6.06
C ARG A 149 6.18 3.61 4.93
N LEU A 150 5.77 2.84 3.92
CA LEU A 150 6.59 2.54 2.77
C LEU A 150 6.85 3.81 1.94
N LEU A 151 8.13 4.03 1.64
CA LEU A 151 8.66 5.17 0.91
C LEU A 151 9.52 4.69 -0.25
N ILE A 152 9.29 5.25 -1.43
CA ILE A 152 10.10 5.03 -2.62
C ILE A 152 10.77 6.35 -2.97
N ILE A 153 12.09 6.34 -3.07
CA ILE A 153 12.91 7.48 -3.47
C ILE A 153 13.47 7.18 -4.86
N ILE A 154 13.27 8.11 -5.78
CA ILE A 154 13.76 8.02 -7.15
C ILE A 154 14.50 9.31 -7.47
N SER A 155 15.80 9.22 -7.78
CA SER A 155 16.60 10.40 -8.12
C SER A 155 17.87 10.01 -8.88
N PRO A 156 18.59 10.98 -9.49
CA PRO A 156 19.97 10.76 -9.93
C PRO A 156 20.86 10.26 -8.79
N SER A 157 21.83 9.41 -9.08
CA SER A 157 22.66 8.72 -8.08
C SER A 157 23.44 9.67 -7.17
N GLU A 158 23.89 10.80 -7.69
CA GLU A 158 24.60 11.84 -6.93
C GLU A 158 23.73 12.44 -5.81
N ASN A 159 22.43 12.57 -6.01
CA ASN A 159 21.53 13.14 -5.01
C ASN A 159 21.22 12.13 -3.90
N LEU A 160 21.12 10.84 -4.23
CA LEU A 160 20.92 9.78 -3.22
C LEU A 160 22.11 9.64 -2.27
N SER A 161 23.34 9.93 -2.71
CA SER A 161 24.53 9.84 -1.84
C SER A 161 24.54 10.88 -0.71
N ASN A 162 23.78 11.95 -0.86
CA ASN A 162 23.66 13.03 0.10
C ASN A 162 22.60 12.75 1.19
N ILE A 163 21.76 11.75 0.98
CA ILE A 163 20.77 11.33 1.98
C ILE A 163 21.39 10.22 2.82
N THR A 164 21.57 10.48 4.12
CA THR A 164 21.96 9.45 5.07
C THR A 164 20.77 8.52 5.33
N LEU A 165 20.49 7.64 4.38
CA LEU A 165 19.59 6.50 4.61
C LEU A 165 20.44 5.43 5.30
N GLU A 166 20.31 5.32 6.61
CA GLU A 166 21.12 4.43 7.44
C GLU A 166 20.96 2.93 7.11
N ASN A 167 20.02 2.56 6.23
CA ASN A 167 19.61 1.17 6.07
C ASN A 167 19.65 0.66 4.61
N TYR A 168 20.86 0.39 4.09
CA TYR A 168 21.00 -0.37 2.84
C TYR A 168 20.34 -1.76 2.89
N SER A 169 20.32 -2.40 4.07
CA SER A 169 19.65 -3.68 4.29
C SER A 169 18.15 -3.62 4.04
N GLN A 170 17.48 -2.52 4.42
CA GLN A 170 16.06 -2.33 4.17
C GLN A 170 15.74 -2.25 2.67
N ASP A 171 16.51 -1.49 1.88
CA ASP A 171 16.28 -1.39 0.44
C ASP A 171 16.38 -2.78 -0.23
N LYS A 172 17.45 -3.53 0.07
CA LYS A 172 17.62 -4.88 -0.49
C LYS A 172 16.51 -5.83 -0.02
N SER A 173 16.15 -5.78 1.26
CA SER A 173 15.04 -6.57 1.80
C SER A 173 13.72 -6.23 1.11
N ASN A 174 13.38 -4.95 0.95
CA ASN A 174 12.14 -4.53 0.30
C ASN A 174 12.11 -4.92 -1.19
N ARG A 175 13.24 -4.83 -1.90
CA ARG A 175 13.34 -5.29 -3.31
C ARG A 175 13.05 -6.78 -3.43
N LEU A 176 13.61 -7.61 -2.56
CA LEU A 176 13.32 -9.04 -2.50
C LEU A 176 11.86 -9.31 -2.15
N CYS A 177 11.33 -8.58 -1.18
CA CYS A 177 9.94 -8.66 -0.76
C CYS A 177 8.99 -8.42 -1.94
N PHE A 178 9.12 -7.31 -2.65
CA PHE A 178 8.26 -6.98 -3.79
C PHE A 178 8.55 -7.82 -5.05
N ASN A 179 9.78 -8.33 -5.23
CA ASN A 179 10.06 -9.30 -6.28
C ASN A 179 9.31 -10.63 -6.03
N SER A 180 9.10 -11.00 -4.78
CA SER A 180 8.30 -12.19 -4.46
C SER A 180 6.86 -12.10 -4.93
N GLU A 181 6.25 -10.90 -4.94
CA GLU A 181 4.91 -10.69 -5.49
C GLU A 181 4.89 -10.96 -7.00
N LYS A 182 5.89 -10.48 -7.73
CA LYS A 182 6.08 -10.76 -9.16
C LYS A 182 6.22 -12.26 -9.41
N LEU A 183 7.07 -12.92 -8.64
CA LEU A 183 7.26 -14.38 -8.74
C LEU A 183 5.98 -15.16 -8.42
N ASN A 184 5.22 -14.72 -7.42
CA ASN A 184 3.94 -15.33 -7.05
C ASN A 184 2.89 -15.20 -8.17
N ILE A 185 2.81 -14.04 -8.84
CA ILE A 185 1.94 -13.83 -10.02
C ILE A 185 2.34 -14.75 -11.16
N LEU A 186 3.65 -14.93 -11.38
CA LEU A 186 4.20 -15.86 -12.37
C LEU A 186 4.08 -17.34 -11.95
N LYS A 187 3.48 -17.64 -10.79
CA LYS A 187 3.33 -18.98 -10.21
C LYS A 187 4.65 -19.67 -9.85
N ASN A 188 5.73 -18.92 -9.73
CA ASN A 188 7.04 -19.39 -9.27
C ASN A 188 7.08 -19.41 -7.73
N TYR A 189 6.20 -20.19 -7.11
CA TYR A 189 5.95 -20.16 -5.67
C TYR A 189 7.18 -20.50 -4.81
N SER A 190 8.02 -21.43 -5.25
CA SER A 190 9.24 -21.82 -4.53
C SER A 190 10.25 -20.67 -4.47
N GLU A 191 10.46 -19.99 -5.59
CA GLU A 191 11.36 -18.84 -5.68
C GLU A 191 10.80 -17.64 -4.91
N ALA A 192 9.48 -17.41 -4.94
CA ALA A 192 8.82 -16.38 -4.16
C ALA A 192 9.02 -16.58 -2.65
N LEU A 193 8.85 -17.80 -2.15
CA LEU A 193 9.11 -18.12 -0.74
C LEU A 193 10.57 -17.91 -0.36
N SER A 194 11.51 -18.35 -1.22
CA SER A 194 12.94 -18.16 -0.98
C SER A 194 13.32 -16.68 -0.95
N SER A 195 12.77 -15.87 -1.86
CA SER A 195 12.97 -14.43 -1.90
C SER A 195 12.47 -13.73 -0.63
N LEU A 196 11.30 -14.16 -0.09
CA LEU A 196 10.77 -13.63 1.16
C LEU A 196 11.62 -14.03 2.38
N LEU A 197 12.12 -15.27 2.42
CA LEU A 197 13.03 -15.69 3.49
C LEU A 197 14.31 -14.87 3.49
N GLU A 198 14.94 -14.67 2.33
CA GLU A 198 16.13 -13.81 2.21
C GLU A 198 15.81 -12.36 2.62
N SER A 199 14.64 -11.85 2.25
CA SER A 199 14.17 -10.54 2.67
C SER A 199 14.10 -10.43 4.21
N ILE A 200 13.51 -11.41 4.88
CA ILE A 200 13.38 -11.46 6.35
C ILE A 200 14.74 -11.65 7.04
N GLU A 201 15.66 -12.38 6.43
CA GLU A 201 17.04 -12.55 6.96
C GLU A 201 17.83 -11.25 6.89
N LEU A 202 17.65 -10.46 5.83
CA LEU A 202 18.28 -9.14 5.66
C LEU A 202 17.69 -8.08 6.59
N ASP A 203 16.38 -8.12 6.80
CA ASP A 203 15.66 -7.21 7.70
C ASP A 203 14.51 -7.97 8.40
N SER A 204 14.81 -8.42 9.62
CA SER A 204 13.82 -9.12 10.45
C SER A 204 12.63 -8.24 10.88
N ASN A 205 12.74 -6.92 10.69
CA ASN A 205 11.70 -5.94 10.97
C ASN A 205 10.89 -5.54 9.71
N ASN A 206 11.09 -6.21 8.59
CA ASN A 206 10.26 -6.02 7.41
C ASN A 206 8.88 -6.64 7.63
N SER A 207 7.92 -5.83 8.11
CA SER A 207 6.55 -6.29 8.39
C SER A 207 5.81 -6.77 7.14
N THR A 208 6.11 -6.19 5.98
CA THR A 208 5.51 -6.57 4.70
C THR A 208 6.00 -7.94 4.25
N ALA A 209 7.31 -8.21 4.34
CA ALA A 209 7.87 -9.53 4.01
C ALA A 209 7.32 -10.63 4.93
N LEU A 210 7.23 -10.34 6.24
CA LEU A 210 6.63 -11.26 7.21
C LEU A 210 5.15 -11.55 6.90
N HIS A 211 4.38 -10.50 6.53
CA HIS A 211 2.99 -10.65 6.12
C HIS A 211 2.85 -11.53 4.87
N LEU A 212 3.62 -11.22 3.81
CA LEU A 212 3.55 -11.95 2.54
C LEU A 212 3.98 -13.41 2.70
N TYR A 213 5.03 -13.66 3.48
CA TYR A 213 5.46 -15.02 3.79
C TYR A 213 4.38 -15.80 4.53
N GLY A 214 3.78 -15.18 5.57
CA GLY A 214 2.62 -15.76 6.27
C GLY A 214 1.44 -16.03 5.32
N THR A 215 1.20 -15.15 4.35
CA THR A 215 0.13 -15.32 3.37
C THR A 215 0.38 -16.52 2.45
N MET A 216 1.61 -16.71 1.98
CA MET A 216 1.96 -17.88 1.16
C MET A 216 1.85 -19.19 1.97
N LEU A 217 2.29 -19.19 3.23
CA LEU A 217 2.10 -20.34 4.13
C LEU A 217 0.62 -20.64 4.39
N ASN A 218 -0.22 -19.60 4.56
CA ASN A 218 -1.67 -19.76 4.73
C ASN A 218 -2.33 -20.37 3.47
N GLN A 219 -1.87 -20.02 2.28
CA GLN A 219 -2.34 -20.63 1.03
C GLN A 219 -2.00 -22.15 0.99
N GLN A 220 -0.88 -22.54 1.57
CA GLN A 220 -0.46 -23.94 1.72
C GLN A 220 -1.12 -24.64 2.92
N ASN A 221 -2.01 -23.94 3.66
CA ASN A 221 -2.63 -24.40 4.90
C ASN A 221 -1.63 -24.73 6.02
N SER A 222 -0.42 -24.15 5.99
CA SER A 222 0.56 -24.33 7.05
C SER A 222 0.22 -23.51 8.29
N PRO A 223 0.14 -24.10 9.49
CA PRO A 223 -0.14 -23.39 10.73
C PRO A 223 0.98 -22.43 11.13
N GLU A 224 2.16 -22.56 10.57
CA GLU A 224 3.28 -21.64 10.82
C GLU A 224 2.99 -20.19 10.39
N CYS A 225 2.02 -20.00 9.46
CA CYS A 225 1.59 -18.68 9.02
C CYS A 225 1.22 -17.75 10.18
N VAL A 226 0.64 -18.30 11.26
CA VAL A 226 0.22 -17.52 12.44
C VAL A 226 1.42 -16.81 13.08
N SER A 227 2.54 -17.52 13.27
CA SER A 227 3.74 -16.95 13.85
C SER A 227 4.30 -15.78 13.04
N PHE A 228 4.27 -15.87 11.70
CA PHE A 228 4.73 -14.81 10.81
C PHE A 228 3.78 -13.61 10.82
N TYR A 229 2.49 -13.84 10.81
CA TYR A 229 1.50 -12.77 10.97
C TYR A 229 1.64 -12.05 12.32
N GLU A 230 1.82 -12.77 13.41
CA GLU A 230 2.02 -12.17 14.73
C GLU A 230 3.32 -11.34 14.80
N LYS A 231 4.41 -11.81 14.19
CA LYS A 231 5.66 -11.03 14.05
C LYS A 231 5.42 -9.76 13.24
N SER A 232 4.71 -9.85 12.11
CA SER A 232 4.35 -8.70 11.29
C SER A 232 3.55 -7.66 12.09
N LEU A 233 2.56 -8.09 12.87
CA LEU A 233 1.73 -7.21 13.70
C LEU A 233 2.47 -6.59 14.88
N LYS A 234 3.52 -7.22 15.41
CA LYS A 234 4.39 -6.61 16.43
C LYS A 234 5.14 -5.40 15.88
N ILE A 235 5.46 -5.40 14.60
CA ILE A 235 6.18 -4.33 13.93
C ILE A 235 5.20 -3.28 13.39
N ASN A 236 4.16 -3.71 12.67
CA ASN A 236 3.10 -2.87 12.16
C ASN A 236 1.73 -3.32 12.69
N ALA A 237 1.34 -2.79 13.85
CA ALA A 237 0.07 -3.09 14.50
C ALA A 237 -1.16 -2.56 13.71
N ARG A 238 -0.95 -1.74 12.68
CA ARG A 238 -2.01 -1.19 11.83
C ARG A 238 -2.17 -1.91 10.49
N SER A 239 -1.50 -3.05 10.27
CA SER A 239 -1.67 -3.84 9.07
C SER A 239 -3.02 -4.58 9.04
N TYR A 240 -4.05 -3.95 8.45
CA TYR A 240 -5.36 -4.59 8.29
C TYR A 240 -5.29 -5.87 7.43
N LEU A 241 -4.37 -5.93 6.47
CA LEU A 241 -4.15 -7.11 5.64
C LEU A 241 -3.67 -8.30 6.46
N THR A 242 -2.78 -8.06 7.42
CA THR A 242 -2.28 -9.13 8.30
C THR A 242 -3.37 -9.67 9.22
N PHE A 243 -4.20 -8.80 9.78
CA PHE A 243 -5.37 -9.24 10.54
C PHE A 243 -6.38 -10.00 9.68
N ASN A 244 -6.60 -9.57 8.43
CA ASN A 244 -7.43 -10.33 7.50
C ASN A 244 -6.84 -11.72 7.21
N GLY A 245 -5.51 -11.81 7.02
CA GLY A 245 -4.80 -13.09 6.83
C GLY A 245 -5.01 -14.05 8.00
N LEU A 246 -4.86 -13.57 9.25
CA LEU A 246 -5.15 -14.33 10.46
C LEU A 246 -6.62 -14.77 10.51
N GLY A 247 -7.55 -13.85 10.23
CA GLY A 247 -8.98 -14.16 10.20
C GLY A 247 -9.31 -15.27 9.20
N ASN A 248 -8.73 -15.21 8.01
CA ASN A 248 -8.92 -16.23 6.97
C ASN A 248 -8.34 -17.60 7.40
N PHE A 249 -7.18 -17.62 8.05
CA PHE A 249 -6.59 -18.85 8.57
C PHE A 249 -7.47 -19.46 9.66
N TYR A 250 -7.85 -18.68 10.67
CA TYR A 250 -8.70 -19.17 11.76
C TYR A 250 -10.09 -19.60 11.30
N LEU A 251 -10.64 -18.97 10.27
CA LEU A 251 -11.89 -19.42 9.66
C LEU A 251 -11.75 -20.80 9.03
N LYS A 252 -10.64 -21.05 8.27
CA LYS A 252 -10.37 -22.37 7.67
C LYS A 252 -10.16 -23.46 8.72
N THR A 253 -9.55 -23.14 9.86
CA THR A 253 -9.28 -24.08 10.95
C THR A 253 -10.46 -24.22 11.94
N ASN A 254 -11.60 -23.56 11.67
CA ASN A 254 -12.79 -23.52 12.51
C ASN A 254 -12.55 -22.90 13.90
N GLU A 255 -11.53 -22.07 14.04
CA GLU A 255 -11.27 -21.29 15.26
C GLU A 255 -12.07 -19.99 15.24
N PHE A 256 -13.40 -20.12 15.20
CA PHE A 256 -14.33 -19.05 14.84
C PHE A 256 -14.21 -17.79 15.71
N GLN A 257 -13.96 -17.91 17.02
CA GLN A 257 -13.80 -16.75 17.86
C GLN A 257 -12.54 -15.95 17.56
N LYS A 258 -11.44 -16.62 17.25
CA LYS A 258 -10.19 -15.97 16.82
C LYS A 258 -10.36 -15.31 15.45
N ALA A 259 -11.08 -15.95 14.54
CA ALA A 259 -11.40 -15.40 13.24
C ALA A 259 -12.21 -14.09 13.36
N GLU A 260 -13.28 -14.09 14.19
CA GLU A 260 -14.11 -12.91 14.44
C GLU A 260 -13.29 -11.75 15.02
N ASN A 261 -12.43 -12.04 16.01
CA ASN A 261 -11.56 -11.04 16.61
C ASN A 261 -10.60 -10.43 15.57
N SER A 262 -9.96 -11.27 14.76
CA SER A 262 -9.01 -10.82 13.73
C SER A 262 -9.70 -9.96 12.66
N TYR A 263 -10.86 -10.38 12.15
CA TYR A 263 -11.63 -9.58 11.20
C TYR A 263 -12.10 -8.25 11.82
N SER A 264 -12.46 -8.26 13.11
CA SER A 264 -12.89 -7.04 13.81
C SER A 264 -11.75 -6.04 13.91
N GLN A 265 -10.53 -6.48 14.23
CA GLN A 265 -9.33 -5.61 14.23
C GLN A 265 -9.04 -5.04 12.84
N ALA A 266 -9.13 -5.86 11.79
CA ALA A 266 -8.95 -5.38 10.41
C ALA A 266 -9.97 -4.28 10.05
N ILE A 267 -11.23 -4.48 10.40
CA ILE A 267 -12.32 -3.53 10.15
C ILE A 267 -12.14 -2.24 10.95
N GLU A 268 -11.70 -2.32 12.20
CA GLU A 268 -11.46 -1.16 13.07
C GLU A 268 -10.36 -0.26 12.49
N ILE A 269 -9.31 -0.86 11.94
CA ILE A 269 -8.21 -0.13 11.31
C ILE A 269 -8.70 0.65 10.09
N ASN A 270 -9.39 0.00 9.17
CA ASN A 270 -9.88 0.63 7.95
C ASN A 270 -11.23 0.07 7.49
N PRO A 271 -12.35 0.62 8.00
CA PRO A 271 -13.68 0.13 7.66
C PRO A 271 -14.00 0.20 6.16
N LYS A 272 -13.52 1.25 5.45
CA LYS A 272 -13.82 1.47 4.04
C LYS A 272 -13.17 0.42 3.13
N ARG A 273 -11.93 0.02 3.43
CA ARG A 273 -11.18 -1.01 2.68
C ARG A 273 -11.62 -2.43 3.05
N SER A 274 -12.32 -2.59 4.16
CA SER A 274 -12.69 -3.89 4.73
C SER A 274 -13.98 -4.48 4.16
N ALA A 275 -14.48 -4.01 3.01
CA ALA A 275 -15.74 -4.50 2.44
C ALA A 275 -15.80 -6.04 2.40
N LYS A 276 -14.82 -6.70 1.78
CA LYS A 276 -14.77 -8.17 1.70
C LYS A 276 -14.63 -8.83 3.08
N ILE A 277 -14.00 -8.17 4.05
CA ILE A 277 -13.83 -8.66 5.41
C ILE A 277 -15.17 -8.64 6.16
N TYR A 278 -15.99 -7.60 5.97
CA TYR A 278 -17.36 -7.60 6.49
C TYR A 278 -18.15 -8.82 6.00
N LYS A 279 -18.07 -9.15 4.71
CA LYS A 279 -18.75 -10.34 4.17
C LYS A 279 -18.25 -11.64 4.80
N ASN A 280 -16.94 -11.79 4.97
CA ASN A 280 -16.35 -12.96 5.62
C ASN A 280 -16.78 -13.05 7.10
N ARG A 281 -16.81 -11.91 7.81
CA ARG A 281 -17.25 -11.86 9.21
C ARG A 281 -18.74 -12.12 9.34
N ALA A 282 -19.55 -11.65 8.40
CA ALA A 282 -21.00 -11.97 8.38
C ALA A 282 -21.24 -13.48 8.27
N TYR A 283 -20.58 -14.14 7.30
CA TYR A 283 -20.67 -15.60 7.17
C TYR A 283 -20.26 -16.32 8.46
N LEU A 284 -19.21 -15.87 9.13
CA LEU A 284 -18.77 -16.42 10.40
C LEU A 284 -19.82 -16.20 11.51
N ARG A 285 -20.40 -15.00 11.58
CA ARG A 285 -21.42 -14.63 12.57
C ARG A 285 -22.70 -15.42 12.41
N GLU A 286 -23.10 -15.73 11.17
CA GLU A 286 -24.20 -16.68 10.92
C GLU A 286 -23.89 -18.07 11.51
N LYS A 287 -22.67 -18.58 11.30
CA LYS A 287 -22.24 -19.86 11.90
C LYS A 287 -22.27 -19.85 13.43
N LEU A 288 -22.10 -18.70 14.03
CA LEU A 288 -22.15 -18.48 15.48
C LEU A 288 -23.56 -18.12 15.99
N ASN A 289 -24.58 -18.14 15.12
CA ASN A 289 -25.96 -17.73 15.40
C ASN A 289 -26.09 -16.25 15.87
N LYS A 290 -25.13 -15.39 15.44
CA LYS A 290 -25.14 -13.95 15.68
C LYS A 290 -25.80 -13.23 14.50
N ASN A 291 -27.04 -13.55 14.22
CA ASN A 291 -27.75 -13.15 13.00
C ASN A 291 -27.87 -11.62 12.85
N SER A 292 -28.17 -10.90 13.91
CA SER A 292 -28.27 -9.43 13.88
C SER A 292 -26.94 -8.80 13.42
N ASP A 293 -25.84 -9.24 14.02
CA ASP A 293 -24.50 -8.73 13.71
C ASP A 293 -24.06 -9.10 12.28
N ALA A 294 -24.43 -10.30 11.82
CA ALA A 294 -24.19 -10.75 10.45
C ALA A 294 -24.91 -9.86 9.44
N LYS A 295 -26.19 -9.54 9.71
CA LYS A 295 -26.99 -8.63 8.89
C LYS A 295 -26.36 -7.23 8.77
N ASP A 296 -25.83 -6.68 9.86
CA ASP A 296 -25.20 -5.36 9.87
C ASP A 296 -23.85 -5.37 9.12
N ASP A 297 -23.11 -6.46 9.19
CA ASP A 297 -21.91 -6.67 8.37
C ASP A 297 -22.24 -6.74 6.87
N LEU A 298 -23.29 -7.45 6.47
CA LEU A 298 -23.72 -7.51 5.07
C LEU A 298 -24.15 -6.14 4.52
N LYS A 299 -24.85 -5.33 5.35
CA LYS A 299 -25.17 -3.94 4.99
C LYS A 299 -23.90 -3.11 4.81
N SER A 300 -22.91 -3.28 5.70
CA SER A 300 -21.61 -2.58 5.61
C SER A 300 -20.82 -3.00 4.37
N TYR A 301 -20.84 -4.28 4.01
CA TYR A 301 -20.28 -4.78 2.76
C TYR A 301 -20.87 -4.04 1.55
N LEU A 302 -22.20 -3.96 1.43
CA LEU A 302 -22.88 -3.28 0.32
C LEU A 302 -22.67 -1.76 0.34
N LYS A 303 -22.50 -1.17 1.53
CA LYS A 303 -22.17 0.26 1.68
C LYS A 303 -20.78 0.59 1.11
N TYR A 304 -19.79 -0.23 1.42
CA TYR A 304 -18.41 0.02 1.02
C TYR A 304 -18.01 -0.63 -0.31
N PHE A 305 -18.87 -1.51 -0.84
CA PHE A 305 -18.74 -2.09 -2.18
C PHE A 305 -20.07 -2.00 -2.94
N PRO A 306 -20.49 -0.78 -3.37
CA PRO A 306 -21.80 -0.56 -3.98
C PRO A 306 -22.03 -1.34 -5.28
N LYS A 307 -20.96 -1.61 -6.01
CA LYS A 307 -20.97 -2.37 -7.28
C LYS A 307 -20.63 -3.85 -7.09
N ALA A 308 -20.87 -4.42 -5.91
CA ALA A 308 -20.60 -5.83 -5.64
C ALA A 308 -21.34 -6.72 -6.64
N PRO A 309 -20.63 -7.67 -7.32
CA PRO A 309 -21.25 -8.53 -8.33
C PRO A 309 -22.31 -9.48 -7.76
N ASP A 310 -22.22 -9.75 -6.46
CA ASP A 310 -23.15 -10.61 -5.71
C ASP A 310 -24.20 -9.82 -4.92
N ARG A 311 -24.39 -8.52 -5.22
CA ARG A 311 -25.29 -7.62 -4.51
C ARG A 311 -26.69 -8.22 -4.29
N GLY A 312 -27.29 -8.78 -5.36
CA GLY A 312 -28.64 -9.37 -5.27
C GLY A 312 -28.74 -10.53 -4.29
N LEU A 313 -27.71 -11.39 -4.25
CA LEU A 313 -27.63 -12.50 -3.30
C LEU A 313 -27.46 -12.00 -1.86
N ILE A 314 -26.66 -10.97 -1.65
CA ILE A 314 -26.46 -10.37 -0.32
C ILE A 314 -27.73 -9.67 0.16
N GLU A 315 -28.45 -8.95 -0.71
CA GLU A 315 -29.74 -8.34 -0.36
C GLU A 315 -30.81 -9.38 0.00
N GLN A 316 -30.78 -10.54 -0.66
CA GLN A 316 -31.64 -11.68 -0.29
C GLN A 316 -31.25 -12.22 1.10
N ALA A 317 -29.97 -12.50 1.35
CA ALA A 317 -29.49 -12.97 2.63
C ALA A 317 -29.87 -12.01 3.79
N ILE A 318 -29.77 -10.69 3.58
CA ILE A 318 -30.19 -9.68 4.55
C ILE A 318 -31.68 -9.79 4.89
N ARG A 319 -32.53 -10.22 3.97
CA ARG A 319 -33.98 -10.42 4.23
C ARG A 319 -34.28 -11.74 4.95
N GLU A 320 -33.48 -12.77 4.72
CA GLU A 320 -33.69 -14.12 5.25
C GLU A 320 -33.12 -14.30 6.67
N ILE A 321 -32.09 -13.54 7.04
CA ILE A 321 -31.55 -13.45 8.39
C ILE A 321 -32.44 -12.54 9.27
#